data_7bbbf3c8506a5c65755c2e5524125b89
#
_entry.id   7bbbf3c8506a5c65755c2e5524125b89
#
_cell.length_a   1.000
_cell.length_b   1.000
_cell.length_c   1.000
_cell.angle_alpha   90.00
_cell.angle_beta   90.00
_cell.angle_gamma   90.00
#
_symmetry.space_group_name_H-M   'P 1'
#
loop_
_entity.id
_entity.type
_entity.pdbx_description
1 polymer ?
#
loop_
_entity_poly.entity_id
_entity_poly.type
_entity_poly.pdbx_seq_one_letter_code
_entity_poly.pdbx_strand_id
1 'polypeptide(L)'
;QDALKEYLLLTRMDPKNAENFFNAGKLEEDQGHKDIALGLYRRCTQIDKRNSKAHAAIGHILFLGKQYKEAKEELDLAISLNSEEYTCYYYLGKLLKELKSYGDAIKAFEKAQRSPEFKQKALIERSTCFMMANRLDAAQIDLQRAIDFDKTGTNSDTLYARYFLAACYEKTRKIDKAIEQWELIAKRNKNFRDVVEKLDEYKDFQTNDAMKDYLTSSEPEFLELCKKAAEKGLGLSVQQAEQRKGGVKLVGVQAKNSDWRNVRKQPQLVLFFRDPEPIEDAVIRNALDEAKNLGCTNSYVINSAGFTRMAVKFAENRPVELIGKEKLETVLSAKK
;
A
#
# COMPACT_ATOMS: atom_id res chain seq x y z
N GLN A 1 -36.63 12.99 13.12
CA GLN A 1 -36.69 14.08 14.11
C GLN A 1 -37.66 13.77 15.26
N ASP A 2 -38.82 13.20 15.00
CA ASP A 2 -39.85 12.94 16.03
C ASP A 2 -39.40 11.86 17.03
N ALA A 3 -38.78 10.77 16.55
CA ALA A 3 -38.24 9.72 17.42
C ALA A 3 -37.17 10.26 18.39
N LEU A 4 -36.31 11.18 17.96
CA LEU A 4 -35.30 11.78 18.85
C LEU A 4 -35.96 12.63 19.96
N LYS A 5 -36.96 13.44 19.60
CA LYS A 5 -37.72 14.24 20.61
C LYS A 5 -38.36 13.30 21.61
N GLU A 6 -38.92 12.21 21.19
CA GLU A 6 -39.57 11.20 22.02
C GLU A 6 -38.56 10.53 22.98
N TYR A 7 -37.43 10.10 22.50
CA TYR A 7 -36.37 9.54 23.37
C TYR A 7 -35.78 10.56 24.34
N LEU A 8 -35.60 11.83 23.94
CA LEU A 8 -35.15 12.89 24.81
C LEU A 8 -36.22 13.21 25.89
N LEU A 9 -37.49 13.08 25.57
CA LEU A 9 -38.56 13.19 26.58
C LEU A 9 -38.50 11.98 27.54
N LEU A 10 -38.36 10.77 27.03
CA LEU A 10 -38.23 9.57 27.83
C LEU A 10 -37.03 9.60 28.78
N THR A 11 -35.90 10.18 28.40
CA THR A 11 -34.75 10.37 29.30
C THR A 11 -35.06 11.30 30.47
N ARG A 12 -36.00 12.24 30.29
CA ARG A 12 -36.45 13.15 31.37
C ARG A 12 -37.51 12.48 32.28
N MET A 13 -38.38 11.67 31.68
CA MET A 13 -39.45 10.99 32.42
C MET A 13 -38.91 9.81 33.26
N ASP A 14 -37.96 9.07 32.70
CA ASP A 14 -37.28 7.93 33.36
C ASP A 14 -35.76 8.08 33.29
N PRO A 15 -35.13 8.86 34.17
CA PRO A 15 -33.71 9.13 34.15
C PRO A 15 -32.83 7.95 34.62
N LYS A 16 -33.44 6.83 35.02
CA LYS A 16 -32.74 5.59 35.41
C LYS A 16 -32.76 4.52 34.32
N ASN A 17 -33.46 4.76 33.23
CA ASN A 17 -33.53 3.82 32.12
C ASN A 17 -32.35 4.07 31.13
N ALA A 18 -31.34 3.19 31.20
CA ALA A 18 -30.15 3.28 30.35
C ALA A 18 -30.47 3.19 28.85
N GLU A 19 -31.50 2.42 28.48
CA GLU A 19 -31.85 2.20 27.08
C GLU A 19 -32.37 3.48 26.40
N ASN A 20 -33.10 4.33 27.13
CA ASN A 20 -33.54 5.62 26.58
C ASN A 20 -32.34 6.50 26.21
N PHE A 21 -31.31 6.55 27.04
CA PHE A 21 -30.07 7.30 26.75
C PHE A 21 -29.31 6.68 25.58
N PHE A 22 -29.24 5.35 25.51
CA PHE A 22 -28.58 4.69 24.38
C PHE A 22 -29.28 5.00 23.06
N ASN A 23 -30.60 4.87 22.99
CA ASN A 23 -31.36 5.11 21.78
C ASN A 23 -31.34 6.60 21.35
N ALA A 24 -31.41 7.53 22.30
CA ALA A 24 -31.22 8.94 22.01
C ALA A 24 -29.81 9.24 21.47
N GLY A 25 -28.79 8.63 22.09
CA GLY A 25 -27.41 8.75 21.63
C GLY A 25 -27.20 8.24 20.22
N LYS A 26 -27.80 7.12 19.89
CA LYS A 26 -27.74 6.57 18.52
C LYS A 26 -28.36 7.49 17.48
N LEU A 27 -29.51 8.09 17.80
CA LEU A 27 -30.17 9.03 16.87
C LEU A 27 -29.37 10.34 16.71
N GLU A 28 -28.71 10.82 17.76
CA GLU A 28 -27.80 11.98 17.67
C GLU A 28 -26.55 11.65 16.85
N GLU A 29 -25.99 10.45 17.01
CA GLU A 29 -24.86 9.97 16.20
C GLU A 29 -25.23 9.88 14.72
N ASP A 30 -26.41 9.34 14.38
CA ASP A 30 -26.94 9.25 13.02
C ASP A 30 -27.13 10.64 12.38
N GLN A 31 -27.38 11.69 13.19
CA GLN A 31 -27.46 13.09 12.74
C GLN A 31 -26.07 13.78 12.68
N GLY A 32 -25.01 13.09 13.09
CA GLY A 32 -23.64 13.61 13.11
C GLY A 32 -23.27 14.42 14.36
N HIS A 33 -24.15 14.51 15.37
CA HIS A 33 -23.93 15.24 16.62
C HIS A 33 -23.14 14.39 17.62
N LYS A 34 -21.88 14.07 17.27
CA LYS A 34 -21.04 13.12 18.01
C LYS A 34 -20.80 13.48 19.47
N ASP A 35 -20.63 14.76 19.80
CA ASP A 35 -20.39 15.20 21.18
C ASP A 35 -21.62 15.00 22.06
N ILE A 36 -22.82 15.25 21.51
CA ILE A 36 -24.08 15.01 22.21
C ILE A 36 -24.30 13.52 22.41
N ALA A 37 -24.09 12.73 21.34
CA ALA A 37 -24.18 11.28 21.38
C ALA A 37 -23.24 10.68 22.44
N LEU A 38 -21.98 11.14 22.48
CA LEU A 38 -21.00 10.72 23.48
C LEU A 38 -21.48 10.99 24.91
N GLY A 39 -22.06 12.18 25.16
CA GLY A 39 -22.64 12.52 26.45
C GLY A 39 -23.78 11.59 26.87
N LEU A 40 -24.67 11.26 25.93
CA LEU A 40 -25.80 10.33 26.14
C LEU A 40 -25.32 8.90 26.37
N TYR A 41 -24.37 8.40 25.61
CA TYR A 41 -23.78 7.09 25.82
C TYR A 41 -23.05 6.97 27.16
N ARG A 42 -22.29 8.01 27.57
CA ARG A 42 -21.67 8.06 28.90
C ARG A 42 -22.72 8.04 30.02
N ARG A 43 -23.87 8.72 29.82
CA ARG A 43 -24.95 8.65 30.80
C ARG A 43 -25.56 7.25 30.83
N CYS A 44 -25.73 6.59 29.69
CA CYS A 44 -26.15 5.18 29.62
C CYS A 44 -25.23 4.28 30.45
N THR A 45 -23.90 4.38 30.26
CA THR A 45 -22.92 3.55 30.98
C THR A 45 -22.79 3.88 32.47
N GLN A 46 -23.15 5.10 32.90
CA GLN A 46 -23.26 5.43 34.31
C GLN A 46 -24.42 4.71 35.01
N ILE A 47 -25.53 4.49 34.29
CA ILE A 47 -26.71 3.79 34.78
C ILE A 47 -26.52 2.29 34.68
N ASP A 48 -26.12 1.81 33.52
CA ASP A 48 -25.81 0.40 33.23
C ASP A 48 -24.35 0.23 32.79
N LYS A 49 -23.48 -0.10 33.72
CA LYS A 49 -22.05 -0.31 33.49
C LYS A 49 -21.74 -1.53 32.61
N ARG A 50 -22.73 -2.38 32.35
CA ARG A 50 -22.56 -3.60 31.55
C ARG A 50 -23.17 -3.48 30.16
N ASN A 51 -23.55 -2.28 29.75
CA ASN A 51 -24.08 -2.06 28.40
C ASN A 51 -22.96 -2.08 27.37
N SER A 52 -22.69 -3.26 26.81
CA SER A 52 -21.64 -3.45 25.80
C SER A 52 -21.80 -2.56 24.58
N LYS A 53 -23.05 -2.34 24.14
CA LYS A 53 -23.34 -1.51 22.96
C LYS A 53 -22.99 -0.03 23.20
N ALA A 54 -23.27 0.48 24.40
CA ALA A 54 -22.91 1.86 24.75
C ALA A 54 -21.39 2.04 24.83
N HIS A 55 -20.66 1.09 25.45
CA HIS A 55 -19.19 1.10 25.43
C HIS A 55 -18.62 1.01 24.02
N ALA A 56 -19.23 0.18 23.14
CA ALA A 56 -18.85 0.09 21.74
C ALA A 56 -19.00 1.44 20.98
N ALA A 57 -20.13 2.11 21.20
CA ALA A 57 -20.41 3.41 20.58
C ALA A 57 -19.47 4.50 21.10
N ILE A 58 -19.19 4.54 22.42
CA ILE A 58 -18.20 5.45 23.01
C ILE A 58 -16.83 5.20 22.36
N GLY A 59 -16.38 3.94 22.32
CA GLY A 59 -15.10 3.57 21.72
C GLY A 59 -14.99 3.98 20.25
N HIS A 60 -16.06 3.84 19.48
CA HIS A 60 -16.14 4.31 18.09
C HIS A 60 -15.98 5.83 17.97
N ILE A 61 -16.74 6.61 18.76
CA ILE A 61 -16.65 8.07 18.70
C ILE A 61 -15.26 8.56 19.14
N LEU A 62 -14.69 7.97 20.19
CA LEU A 62 -13.35 8.29 20.67
C LEU A 62 -12.28 7.95 19.63
N PHE A 63 -12.43 6.81 18.90
CA PHE A 63 -11.55 6.47 17.79
C PHE A 63 -11.60 7.53 16.68
N LEU A 64 -12.79 7.99 16.29
CA LEU A 64 -12.95 9.05 15.30
C LEU A 64 -12.33 10.39 15.78
N GLY A 65 -12.38 10.64 17.09
CA GLY A 65 -11.72 11.78 17.74
C GLY A 65 -10.21 11.60 17.96
N LYS A 66 -9.62 10.50 17.48
CA LYS A 66 -8.19 10.13 17.64
C LYS A 66 -7.74 9.98 19.12
N GLN A 67 -8.67 9.80 20.03
CA GLN A 67 -8.42 9.49 21.44
C GLN A 67 -8.17 7.99 21.60
N TYR A 68 -7.07 7.49 21.00
CA TYR A 68 -6.83 6.06 20.77
C TYR A 68 -6.70 5.25 22.07
N LYS A 69 -6.16 5.85 23.14
CA LYS A 69 -6.01 5.15 24.42
C LYS A 69 -7.38 4.85 25.06
N GLU A 70 -8.18 5.89 25.22
CA GLU A 70 -9.54 5.75 25.79
C GLU A 70 -10.45 4.91 24.88
N ALA A 71 -10.35 5.10 23.56
CA ALA A 71 -11.09 4.30 22.60
C ALA A 71 -10.79 2.81 22.75
N LYS A 72 -9.50 2.45 22.94
CA LYS A 72 -9.10 1.05 23.15
C LYS A 72 -9.70 0.47 24.43
N GLU A 73 -9.63 1.22 25.54
CA GLU A 73 -10.16 0.80 26.82
C GLU A 73 -11.68 0.52 26.73
N GLU A 74 -12.43 1.38 26.08
CA GLU A 74 -13.88 1.22 25.90
C GLU A 74 -14.24 0.06 24.96
N LEU A 75 -13.48 -0.12 23.86
CA LEU A 75 -13.69 -1.24 22.93
C LEU A 75 -13.33 -2.59 23.59
N ASP A 76 -12.22 -2.65 24.33
CA ASP A 76 -11.83 -3.85 25.07
C ASP A 76 -12.86 -4.22 26.14
N LEU A 77 -13.40 -3.21 26.84
CA LEU A 77 -14.48 -3.42 27.82
C LEU A 77 -15.75 -3.92 27.14
N ALA A 78 -16.18 -3.32 26.04
CA ALA A 78 -17.34 -3.79 25.27
C ALA A 78 -17.19 -5.25 24.84
N ILE A 79 -16.01 -5.63 24.34
CA ILE A 79 -15.68 -7.02 23.94
C ILE A 79 -15.70 -7.98 25.15
N SER A 80 -15.23 -7.53 26.31
CA SER A 80 -15.25 -8.35 27.53
C SER A 80 -16.67 -8.60 28.04
N LEU A 81 -17.57 -7.64 27.85
CA LEU A 81 -18.98 -7.74 28.22
C LEU A 81 -19.80 -8.57 27.22
N ASN A 82 -19.48 -8.44 25.94
CA ASN A 82 -20.10 -9.20 24.85
C ASN A 82 -19.08 -9.52 23.75
N SER A 83 -18.58 -10.74 23.75
CA SER A 83 -17.58 -11.21 22.76
C SER A 83 -18.12 -11.35 21.34
N GLU A 84 -19.42 -11.23 21.13
CA GLU A 84 -20.08 -11.25 19.82
C GLU A 84 -20.37 -9.84 19.27
N GLU A 85 -19.92 -8.79 19.96
CA GLU A 85 -20.01 -7.42 19.45
C GLU A 85 -18.94 -7.19 18.37
N TYR A 86 -19.17 -7.76 17.19
CA TYR A 86 -18.20 -7.77 16.08
C TYR A 86 -17.84 -6.39 15.57
N THR A 87 -18.69 -5.39 15.76
CA THR A 87 -18.44 -3.98 15.47
C THR A 87 -17.22 -3.47 16.23
N CYS A 88 -17.08 -3.85 17.52
CA CYS A 88 -15.93 -3.47 18.33
C CYS A 88 -14.62 -3.99 17.74
N TYR A 89 -14.60 -5.22 17.26
CA TYR A 89 -13.41 -5.79 16.64
C TYR A 89 -13.00 -5.05 15.36
N TYR A 90 -13.97 -4.55 14.59
CA TYR A 90 -13.66 -3.75 13.40
C TYR A 90 -12.97 -2.43 13.78
N TYR A 91 -13.51 -1.68 14.73
CA TYR A 91 -12.90 -0.43 15.18
C TYR A 91 -11.61 -0.64 15.95
N LEU A 92 -11.51 -1.69 16.76
CA LEU A 92 -10.27 -2.08 17.42
C LEU A 92 -9.18 -2.42 16.38
N GLY A 93 -9.53 -3.16 15.34
CA GLY A 93 -8.63 -3.45 14.22
C GLY A 93 -8.12 -2.19 13.52
N LYS A 94 -9.00 -1.21 13.25
CA LYS A 94 -8.61 0.08 12.68
C LYS A 94 -7.69 0.87 13.62
N LEU A 95 -8.00 0.90 14.91
CA LEU A 95 -7.18 1.56 15.92
C LEU A 95 -5.78 0.94 16.00
N LEU A 96 -5.70 -0.39 16.06
CA LEU A 96 -4.43 -1.12 16.10
C LEU A 96 -3.60 -0.92 14.81
N LYS A 97 -4.26 -0.78 13.67
CA LYS A 97 -3.62 -0.45 12.40
C LYS A 97 -3.00 0.95 12.44
N GLU A 98 -3.72 1.97 12.96
CA GLU A 98 -3.18 3.33 13.17
C GLU A 98 -1.96 3.32 14.11
N LEU A 99 -1.98 2.48 15.13
CA LEU A 99 -0.85 2.26 16.04
C LEU A 99 0.25 1.36 15.44
N LYS A 100 0.14 0.97 14.16
CA LYS A 100 1.07 0.07 13.44
C LYS A 100 1.22 -1.32 14.06
N SER A 101 0.30 -1.72 14.95
CA SER A 101 0.25 -3.08 15.50
C SER A 101 -0.47 -4.03 14.54
N TYR A 102 0.14 -4.26 13.37
CA TYR A 102 -0.51 -4.98 12.27
C TYR A 102 -0.89 -6.41 12.63
N GLY A 103 -0.08 -7.09 13.46
CA GLY A 103 -0.37 -8.46 13.88
C GLY A 103 -1.67 -8.57 14.70
N ASP A 104 -1.90 -7.66 15.63
CA ASP A 104 -3.11 -7.65 16.45
C ASP A 104 -4.31 -7.08 15.67
N ALA A 105 -4.08 -6.10 14.77
CA ALA A 105 -5.10 -5.62 13.85
C ALA A 105 -5.66 -6.75 12.98
N ILE A 106 -4.80 -7.64 12.45
CA ILE A 106 -5.19 -8.81 11.65
C ILE A 106 -6.13 -9.72 12.45
N LYS A 107 -5.80 -10.01 13.72
CA LYS A 107 -6.63 -10.84 14.61
C LYS A 107 -8.00 -10.19 14.90
N ALA A 108 -8.00 -8.87 15.11
CA ALA A 108 -9.24 -8.14 15.34
C ALA A 108 -10.14 -8.15 14.08
N PHE A 109 -9.58 -7.88 12.90
CA PHE A 109 -10.35 -7.94 11.64
C PHE A 109 -10.82 -9.37 11.31
N GLU A 110 -10.08 -10.41 11.71
CA GLU A 110 -10.52 -11.79 11.54
C GLU A 110 -11.83 -12.06 12.30
N LYS A 111 -11.96 -11.53 13.54
CA LYS A 111 -13.21 -11.62 14.28
C LYS A 111 -14.31 -10.74 13.70
N ALA A 112 -13.96 -9.53 13.27
CA ALA A 112 -14.90 -8.60 12.65
C ALA A 112 -15.60 -9.15 11.39
N GLN A 113 -14.96 -10.06 10.65
CA GLN A 113 -15.57 -10.74 9.48
C GLN A 113 -16.82 -11.58 9.80
N ARG A 114 -17.09 -11.86 11.06
CA ARG A 114 -18.32 -12.57 11.46
C ARG A 114 -19.55 -11.68 11.38
N SER A 115 -19.38 -10.35 11.41
CA SER A 115 -20.47 -9.40 11.14
C SER A 115 -20.77 -9.34 9.65
N PRO A 116 -22.01 -9.58 9.21
CA PRO A 116 -22.38 -9.41 7.80
C PRO A 116 -22.12 -7.99 7.28
N GLU A 117 -22.31 -6.98 8.11
CA GLU A 117 -22.12 -5.56 7.79
C GLU A 117 -20.66 -5.21 7.55
N PHE A 118 -19.75 -5.75 8.36
CA PHE A 118 -18.32 -5.42 8.29
C PHE A 118 -17.48 -6.44 7.54
N LYS A 119 -18.05 -7.55 7.11
CA LYS A 119 -17.29 -8.66 6.53
C LYS A 119 -16.42 -8.25 5.36
N GLN A 120 -16.97 -7.54 4.38
CA GLN A 120 -16.22 -7.05 3.22
C GLN A 120 -15.15 -6.02 3.64
N LYS A 121 -15.55 -5.02 4.43
CA LYS A 121 -14.64 -3.98 4.93
C LYS A 121 -13.51 -4.56 5.77
N ALA A 122 -13.81 -5.52 6.64
CA ALA A 122 -12.80 -6.19 7.47
C ALA A 122 -11.79 -7.00 6.65
N LEU A 123 -12.21 -7.65 5.56
CA LEU A 123 -11.31 -8.31 4.62
C LEU A 123 -10.36 -7.31 3.96
N ILE A 124 -10.88 -6.16 3.49
CA ILE A 124 -10.08 -5.12 2.87
C ILE A 124 -9.07 -4.54 3.87
N GLU A 125 -9.51 -4.18 5.07
CA GLU A 125 -8.63 -3.61 6.09
C GLU A 125 -7.57 -4.62 6.55
N ARG A 126 -7.94 -5.90 6.71
CA ARG A 126 -6.99 -6.97 7.05
C ARG A 126 -5.96 -7.17 5.94
N SER A 127 -6.39 -7.11 4.68
CA SER A 127 -5.47 -7.19 3.54
C SER A 127 -4.44 -6.06 3.53
N THR A 128 -4.86 -4.83 3.85
CA THR A 128 -3.91 -3.71 3.97
C THR A 128 -2.89 -3.94 5.09
N CYS A 129 -3.30 -4.55 6.22
CA CYS A 129 -2.37 -4.94 7.27
C CYS A 129 -1.39 -6.03 6.79
N PHE A 130 -1.85 -7.01 6.00
CA PHE A 130 -0.98 -8.01 5.38
C PHE A 130 0.01 -7.37 4.40
N MET A 131 -0.43 -6.38 3.60
CA MET A 131 0.46 -5.64 2.70
C MET A 131 1.55 -4.89 3.45
N MET A 132 1.20 -4.20 4.56
CA MET A 132 2.16 -3.52 5.42
C MET A 132 3.15 -4.47 6.11
N ALA A 133 2.73 -5.71 6.36
CA ALA A 133 3.58 -6.78 6.87
C ALA A 133 4.31 -7.57 5.76
N ASN A 134 4.26 -7.11 4.50
CA ASN A 134 4.83 -7.77 3.32
C ASN A 134 4.34 -9.21 3.07
N ARG A 135 3.12 -9.52 3.53
CA ARG A 135 2.47 -10.84 3.34
C ARG A 135 1.49 -10.77 2.17
N LEU A 136 2.02 -10.53 0.97
CA LEU A 136 1.24 -10.20 -0.23
C LEU A 136 0.29 -11.32 -0.66
N ASP A 137 0.67 -12.59 -0.50
CA ASP A 137 -0.20 -13.72 -0.86
C ASP A 137 -1.45 -13.77 0.01
N ALA A 138 -1.31 -13.56 1.33
CA ALA A 138 -2.44 -13.49 2.25
C ALA A 138 -3.35 -12.28 1.92
N ALA A 139 -2.77 -11.15 1.56
CA ALA A 139 -3.52 -9.98 1.12
C ALA A 139 -4.33 -10.28 -0.16
N GLN A 140 -3.73 -10.92 -1.17
CA GLN A 140 -4.42 -11.28 -2.42
C GLN A 140 -5.63 -12.18 -2.16
N ILE A 141 -5.52 -13.16 -1.27
CA ILE A 141 -6.64 -14.06 -0.90
C ILE A 141 -7.80 -13.27 -0.29
N ASP A 142 -7.52 -12.39 0.67
CA ASP A 142 -8.57 -11.60 1.32
C ASP A 142 -9.23 -10.60 0.37
N LEU A 143 -8.44 -9.96 -0.49
CA LEU A 143 -8.96 -9.02 -1.48
C LEU A 143 -9.83 -9.71 -2.52
N GLN A 144 -9.42 -10.89 -2.99
CA GLN A 144 -10.27 -11.69 -3.88
C GLN A 144 -11.60 -12.04 -3.22
N ARG A 145 -11.56 -12.51 -1.96
CA ARG A 145 -12.79 -12.78 -1.17
C ARG A 145 -13.66 -11.54 -0.99
N ALA A 146 -13.04 -10.36 -0.79
CA ALA A 146 -13.78 -9.12 -0.69
C ALA A 146 -14.46 -8.71 -2.02
N ILE A 147 -13.80 -8.97 -3.16
CA ILE A 147 -14.37 -8.73 -4.50
C ILE A 147 -15.56 -9.66 -4.77
N ASP A 148 -15.49 -10.91 -4.34
CA ASP A 148 -16.52 -11.92 -4.58
C ASP A 148 -17.85 -11.61 -3.86
N PHE A 149 -17.85 -10.67 -2.91
CA PHE A 149 -19.08 -10.19 -2.25
C PHE A 149 -19.99 -9.40 -3.18
N ASP A 150 -19.44 -8.63 -4.09
CA ASP A 150 -20.20 -7.84 -5.05
C ASP A 150 -19.86 -8.27 -6.46
N LYS A 151 -20.64 -9.21 -6.99
CA LYS A 151 -20.51 -9.71 -8.36
C LYS A 151 -20.77 -8.64 -9.42
N THR A 152 -21.49 -7.57 -9.07
CA THR A 152 -21.76 -6.45 -9.99
C THR A 152 -20.56 -5.50 -10.12
N GLY A 153 -19.68 -5.48 -9.13
CA GLY A 153 -18.49 -4.62 -9.08
C GLY A 153 -18.82 -3.12 -9.00
N THR A 154 -20.02 -2.78 -8.52
CA THR A 154 -20.49 -1.38 -8.42
C THR A 154 -20.27 -0.75 -7.06
N ASN A 155 -20.09 -1.58 -6.03
CA ASN A 155 -19.84 -1.13 -4.67
C ASN A 155 -18.48 -0.47 -4.56
N SER A 156 -18.41 0.67 -3.86
CA SER A 156 -17.17 1.38 -3.57
C SER A 156 -16.11 0.49 -2.90
N ASP A 157 -16.52 -0.36 -1.95
CA ASP A 157 -15.60 -1.28 -1.26
C ASP A 157 -14.98 -2.28 -2.25
N THR A 158 -15.71 -2.74 -3.26
CA THR A 158 -15.20 -3.61 -4.32
C THR A 158 -14.16 -2.89 -5.19
N LEU A 159 -14.34 -1.61 -5.50
CA LEU A 159 -13.33 -0.83 -6.23
C LEU A 159 -12.05 -0.68 -5.40
N TYR A 160 -12.15 -0.43 -4.09
CA TYR A 160 -10.99 -0.42 -3.20
C TYR A 160 -10.31 -1.78 -3.13
N ALA A 161 -11.07 -2.88 -3.03
CA ALA A 161 -10.50 -4.22 -3.02
C ALA A 161 -9.71 -4.52 -4.31
N ARG A 162 -10.25 -4.18 -5.47
CA ARG A 162 -9.57 -4.31 -6.77
C ARG A 162 -8.31 -3.44 -6.83
N TYR A 163 -8.37 -2.22 -6.34
CA TYR A 163 -7.23 -1.32 -6.32
C TYR A 163 -6.06 -1.88 -5.50
N PHE A 164 -6.34 -2.38 -4.29
CA PHE A 164 -5.30 -3.01 -3.47
C PHE A 164 -4.83 -4.35 -4.04
N LEU A 165 -5.72 -5.11 -4.71
CA LEU A 165 -5.33 -6.34 -5.40
C LEU A 165 -4.38 -6.05 -6.55
N ALA A 166 -4.64 -5.01 -7.34
CA ALA A 166 -3.75 -4.55 -8.39
C ALA A 166 -2.38 -4.14 -7.83
N ALA A 167 -2.35 -3.40 -6.72
CA ALA A 167 -1.10 -3.05 -6.04
C ALA A 167 -0.33 -4.28 -5.52
N CYS A 168 -1.02 -5.33 -5.06
CA CYS A 168 -0.37 -6.61 -4.72
C CYS A 168 0.21 -7.30 -5.95
N TYR A 169 -0.51 -7.31 -7.08
CA TYR A 169 -0.02 -7.88 -8.32
C TYR A 169 1.18 -7.12 -8.86
N GLU A 170 1.14 -5.80 -8.83
CA GLU A 170 2.25 -4.92 -9.20
C GLU A 170 3.52 -5.24 -8.38
N LYS A 171 3.40 -5.29 -7.05
CA LYS A 171 4.52 -5.65 -6.15
C LYS A 171 5.03 -7.09 -6.36
N THR A 172 4.16 -8.02 -6.80
CA THR A 172 4.54 -9.40 -7.12
C THR A 172 4.89 -9.59 -8.59
N ARG A 173 5.00 -8.51 -9.38
CA ARG A 173 5.36 -8.49 -10.81
C ARG A 173 4.40 -9.24 -11.72
N LYS A 174 3.18 -9.43 -11.29
CA LYS A 174 2.09 -9.98 -12.10
C LYS A 174 1.37 -8.84 -12.83
N ILE A 175 2.12 -8.09 -13.67
CA ILE A 175 1.68 -6.81 -14.22
C ILE A 175 0.42 -6.95 -15.09
N ASP A 176 0.32 -8.00 -15.90
CA ASP A 176 -0.90 -8.28 -16.70
C ASP A 176 -2.15 -8.32 -15.81
N LYS A 177 -2.05 -8.98 -14.63
CA LYS A 177 -3.16 -9.06 -13.67
C LYS A 177 -3.44 -7.73 -12.97
N ALA A 178 -2.42 -6.92 -12.74
CA ALA A 178 -2.60 -5.58 -12.19
C ALA A 178 -3.37 -4.68 -13.17
N ILE A 179 -2.96 -4.67 -14.44
CA ILE A 179 -3.63 -3.94 -15.52
C ILE A 179 -5.09 -4.35 -15.64
N GLU A 180 -5.38 -5.65 -15.63
CA GLU A 180 -6.75 -6.17 -15.66
C GLU A 180 -7.64 -5.58 -14.54
N GLN A 181 -7.12 -5.53 -13.31
CA GLN A 181 -7.87 -4.94 -12.20
C GLN A 181 -8.06 -3.43 -12.36
N TRP A 182 -7.04 -2.68 -12.80
CA TRP A 182 -7.18 -1.24 -13.06
C TRP A 182 -8.17 -0.95 -14.20
N GLU A 183 -8.17 -1.73 -15.28
CA GLU A 183 -9.15 -1.60 -16.36
C GLU A 183 -10.58 -1.84 -15.87
N LEU A 184 -10.78 -2.84 -15.00
CA LEU A 184 -12.09 -3.10 -14.40
C LEU A 184 -12.56 -1.95 -13.52
N ILE A 185 -11.65 -1.28 -12.80
CA ILE A 185 -11.95 -0.07 -12.03
C ILE A 185 -12.30 1.09 -12.98
N ALA A 186 -11.46 1.36 -13.99
CA ALA A 186 -11.64 2.46 -14.94
C ALA A 186 -12.95 2.37 -15.72
N LYS A 187 -13.42 1.15 -16.06
CA LYS A 187 -14.72 0.92 -16.68
C LYS A 187 -15.92 1.36 -15.80
N ARG A 188 -15.72 1.39 -14.48
CA ARG A 188 -16.77 1.78 -13.51
C ARG A 188 -16.63 3.22 -13.05
N ASN A 189 -15.41 3.62 -12.77
CA ASN A 189 -15.09 4.98 -12.31
C ASN A 189 -13.71 5.38 -12.85
N LYS A 190 -13.69 6.17 -13.91
CA LYS A 190 -12.45 6.65 -14.54
C LYS A 190 -11.58 7.51 -13.62
N ASN A 191 -12.21 8.21 -12.66
CA ASN A 191 -11.50 9.12 -11.75
C ASN A 191 -11.22 8.45 -10.39
N PHE A 192 -11.18 7.12 -10.33
CA PHE A 192 -10.87 6.42 -9.11
C PHE A 192 -9.37 6.47 -8.83
N ARG A 193 -8.98 7.27 -7.85
CA ARG A 193 -7.58 7.47 -7.43
C ARG A 193 -6.66 7.76 -8.62
N ASP A 194 -5.52 7.11 -8.68
CA ASP A 194 -4.46 7.21 -9.71
C ASP A 194 -4.53 6.08 -10.76
N VAL A 195 -5.72 5.50 -10.95
CA VAL A 195 -5.87 4.35 -11.87
C VAL A 195 -5.55 4.71 -13.32
N VAL A 196 -5.90 5.92 -13.76
CA VAL A 196 -5.60 6.38 -15.13
C VAL A 196 -4.09 6.53 -15.30
N GLU A 197 -3.43 7.15 -14.33
CA GLU A 197 -1.98 7.31 -14.32
C GLU A 197 -1.26 5.96 -14.33
N LYS A 198 -1.77 4.97 -13.57
CA LYS A 198 -1.25 3.61 -13.56
C LYS A 198 -1.43 2.91 -14.92
N LEU A 199 -2.57 3.05 -15.56
CA LEU A 199 -2.79 2.48 -16.89
C LEU A 199 -1.89 3.13 -17.95
N ASP A 200 -1.67 4.45 -17.88
CA ASP A 200 -0.76 5.15 -18.76
C ASP A 200 0.71 4.76 -18.50
N GLU A 201 1.10 4.56 -17.23
CA GLU A 201 2.44 4.09 -16.86
C GLU A 201 2.77 2.73 -17.50
N TYR A 202 1.80 1.81 -17.53
CA TYR A 202 1.97 0.47 -18.08
C TYR A 202 1.49 0.31 -19.53
N LYS A 203 1.11 1.40 -20.22
CA LYS A 203 0.64 1.35 -21.60
C LYS A 203 1.64 0.68 -22.55
N ASP A 204 2.92 1.00 -22.40
CA ASP A 204 3.99 0.46 -23.24
C ASP A 204 4.34 -0.99 -22.87
N PHE A 205 3.96 -1.44 -21.67
CA PHE A 205 4.11 -2.83 -21.26
C PHE A 205 3.39 -3.81 -22.19
N GLN A 206 2.23 -3.44 -22.72
CA GLN A 206 1.47 -4.28 -23.66
C GLN A 206 2.05 -4.30 -25.08
N THR A 207 2.89 -3.31 -25.42
CA THR A 207 3.42 -3.11 -26.78
C THR A 207 4.93 -3.32 -26.89
N ASN A 208 5.66 -3.37 -25.77
CA ASN A 208 7.12 -3.47 -25.72
C ASN A 208 7.57 -4.75 -25.00
N ASP A 209 7.89 -5.79 -25.77
CA ASP A 209 8.33 -7.08 -25.23
C ASP A 209 9.58 -6.96 -24.35
N ALA A 210 10.53 -6.08 -24.68
CA ALA A 210 11.76 -5.92 -23.90
C ALA A 210 11.48 -5.31 -22.52
N MET A 211 10.52 -4.37 -22.41
CA MET A 211 10.09 -3.81 -21.15
C MET A 211 9.27 -4.83 -20.34
N LYS A 212 8.47 -5.64 -21.01
CA LYS A 212 7.74 -6.75 -20.39
C LYS A 212 8.71 -7.74 -19.75
N ASP A 213 9.73 -8.19 -20.48
CA ASP A 213 10.76 -9.09 -19.99
C ASP A 213 11.53 -8.47 -18.80
N TYR A 214 11.85 -7.17 -18.89
CA TYR A 214 12.53 -6.46 -17.80
C TYR A 214 11.73 -6.49 -16.49
N LEU A 215 10.42 -6.31 -16.56
CA LEU A 215 9.54 -6.24 -15.37
C LEU A 215 9.14 -7.61 -14.82
N THR A 216 9.01 -8.64 -15.68
CA THR A 216 8.36 -9.91 -15.29
C THR A 216 9.29 -11.12 -15.25
N SER A 217 10.49 -11.06 -15.86
CA SER A 217 11.43 -12.17 -15.87
C SER A 217 11.80 -12.65 -14.46
N SER A 218 12.12 -13.92 -14.35
CA SER A 218 12.67 -14.52 -13.13
C SER A 218 14.00 -13.83 -12.73
N GLU A 219 14.45 -14.02 -11.51
CA GLU A 219 15.69 -13.37 -11.05
C GLU A 219 16.92 -13.76 -11.89
N PRO A 220 17.15 -15.04 -12.28
CA PRO A 220 18.26 -15.39 -13.15
C PRO A 220 18.15 -14.80 -14.55
N GLU A 221 16.94 -14.81 -15.15
CA GLU A 221 16.69 -14.22 -16.46
C GLU A 221 16.90 -12.70 -16.43
N PHE A 222 16.46 -12.05 -15.35
CA PHE A 222 16.68 -10.63 -15.16
C PHE A 222 18.16 -10.26 -15.07
N LEU A 223 18.97 -11.07 -14.39
CA LEU A 223 20.42 -10.88 -14.34
C LEU A 223 21.04 -10.92 -15.75
N GLU A 224 20.67 -11.90 -16.55
CA GLU A 224 21.17 -12.04 -17.93
C GLU A 224 20.67 -10.91 -18.84
N LEU A 225 19.42 -10.47 -18.64
CA LEU A 225 18.86 -9.33 -19.37
C LEU A 225 19.62 -8.04 -19.03
N CYS A 226 19.91 -7.77 -17.74
CA CYS A 226 20.69 -6.62 -17.30
C CYS A 226 22.12 -6.64 -17.84
N LYS A 227 22.78 -7.83 -17.89
CA LYS A 227 24.11 -7.97 -18.52
C LYS A 227 24.06 -7.56 -19.98
N LYS A 228 23.12 -8.14 -20.75
CA LYS A 228 22.93 -7.79 -22.17
C LYS A 228 22.65 -6.32 -22.38
N ALA A 229 21.81 -5.71 -21.53
CA ALA A 229 21.49 -4.30 -21.58
C ALA A 229 22.72 -3.41 -21.30
N ALA A 230 23.54 -3.77 -20.31
CA ALA A 230 24.80 -3.07 -20.02
C ALA A 230 25.81 -3.21 -21.17
N GLU A 231 25.94 -4.38 -21.76
CA GLU A 231 26.88 -4.63 -22.86
C GLU A 231 26.46 -3.92 -24.14
N LYS A 232 25.23 -4.08 -24.56
CA LYS A 232 24.72 -3.55 -25.83
C LYS A 232 24.26 -2.10 -25.74
N GLY A 233 23.51 -1.79 -24.68
CA GLY A 233 22.90 -0.47 -24.52
C GLY A 233 23.83 0.58 -23.94
N LEU A 234 24.69 0.21 -22.98
CA LEU A 234 25.66 1.12 -22.35
C LEU A 234 27.08 0.96 -22.92
N GLY A 235 27.34 -0.05 -23.74
CA GLY A 235 28.65 -0.30 -24.32
C GLY A 235 29.71 -0.73 -23.29
N LEU A 236 29.32 -1.43 -22.25
CA LEU A 236 30.22 -1.88 -21.19
C LEU A 236 30.58 -3.36 -21.40
N SER A 237 31.81 -3.73 -21.02
CA SER A 237 32.20 -5.13 -20.83
C SER A 237 32.02 -5.48 -19.36
N VAL A 238 31.03 -6.34 -19.05
CA VAL A 238 30.68 -6.70 -17.67
C VAL A 238 31.76 -7.62 -17.09
N GLN A 239 32.31 -7.23 -15.95
CA GLN A 239 33.33 -7.99 -15.23
C GLN A 239 32.77 -8.71 -14.00
N GLN A 240 31.82 -8.09 -13.33
CA GLN A 240 31.15 -8.65 -12.15
C GLN A 240 29.65 -8.43 -12.27
N ALA A 241 28.87 -9.41 -11.83
CA ALA A 241 27.43 -9.35 -11.80
C ALA A 241 26.92 -10.01 -10.52
N GLU A 242 26.10 -9.29 -9.76
CA GLU A 242 25.55 -9.71 -8.48
C GLU A 242 24.08 -9.42 -8.44
N GLN A 243 23.29 -10.43 -8.06
CA GLN A 243 21.87 -10.27 -7.82
C GLN A 243 21.63 -9.65 -6.44
N ARG A 244 20.70 -8.70 -6.36
CA ARG A 244 20.30 -8.04 -5.13
C ARG A 244 18.78 -8.09 -4.96
N LYS A 245 18.33 -7.88 -3.74
CA LYS A 245 16.91 -7.73 -3.46
C LYS A 245 16.34 -6.56 -4.27
N GLY A 246 15.40 -6.86 -5.18
CA GLY A 246 14.76 -5.85 -6.03
C GLY A 246 15.57 -5.41 -7.27
N GLY A 247 16.78 -5.92 -7.49
CA GLY A 247 17.62 -5.45 -8.59
C GLY A 247 18.87 -6.27 -8.89
N VAL A 248 19.73 -5.70 -9.74
CA VAL A 248 20.99 -6.28 -10.16
C VAL A 248 22.09 -5.22 -10.07
N LYS A 249 23.26 -5.63 -9.57
CA LYS A 249 24.49 -4.84 -9.59
C LYS A 249 25.47 -5.42 -10.61
N LEU A 250 25.99 -4.55 -11.46
CA LEU A 250 27.05 -4.89 -12.40
C LEU A 250 28.22 -3.94 -12.21
N VAL A 251 29.42 -4.48 -12.39
CA VAL A 251 30.64 -3.67 -12.55
C VAL A 251 31.23 -4.01 -13.92
N GLY A 252 31.44 -3.01 -14.73
CA GLY A 252 31.95 -3.17 -16.08
C GLY A 252 32.91 -2.06 -16.47
N VAL A 253 33.60 -2.26 -17.56
CA VAL A 253 34.51 -1.26 -18.17
C VAL A 253 34.03 -0.93 -19.56
N GLN A 254 34.32 0.29 -20.06
CA GLN A 254 33.97 0.68 -21.42
C GLN A 254 34.51 -0.31 -22.45
N ALA A 255 33.64 -0.87 -23.27
CA ALA A 255 34.02 -1.92 -24.25
C ALA A 255 34.76 -1.37 -25.46
N LYS A 256 34.56 -0.07 -25.81
CA LYS A 256 35.11 0.54 -27.02
C LYS A 256 36.58 0.89 -26.94
N ASN A 257 37.24 0.53 -28.03
CA ASN A 257 38.60 0.79 -28.46
C ASN A 257 38.97 2.27 -28.37
N SER A 258 39.80 2.63 -27.44
CA SER A 258 40.79 3.66 -27.73
C SER A 258 42.00 2.93 -28.33
N ASP A 259 42.41 3.28 -29.52
CA ASP A 259 43.61 2.81 -30.19
C ASP A 259 44.92 3.20 -29.41
N TRP A 260 44.74 3.76 -28.25
CA TRP A 260 45.83 4.15 -27.33
C TRP A 260 46.10 3.00 -26.35
N ARG A 261 47.16 2.30 -26.59
CA ARG A 261 47.60 1.07 -25.87
C ARG A 261 47.80 1.15 -24.36
N ASN A 262 47.58 2.31 -23.69
CA ASN A 262 47.88 2.48 -22.27
C ASN A 262 46.83 3.24 -21.43
N VAL A 263 45.59 3.39 -21.87
CA VAL A 263 44.53 3.98 -21.02
C VAL A 263 44.00 2.90 -20.09
N ARG A 264 44.24 3.01 -18.78
CA ARG A 264 43.58 2.17 -17.76
C ARG A 264 42.07 2.32 -17.92
N LYS A 265 41.38 1.26 -18.33
CA LYS A 265 39.90 1.20 -18.39
C LYS A 265 39.40 1.36 -16.97
N GLN A 266 38.73 2.47 -16.71
CA GLN A 266 38.17 2.74 -15.39
C GLN A 266 36.84 1.99 -15.22
N PRO A 267 36.61 1.31 -14.07
CA PRO A 267 35.38 0.58 -13.82
C PRO A 267 34.22 1.55 -13.61
N GLN A 268 33.03 1.09 -13.98
CA GLN A 268 31.76 1.78 -13.83
C GLN A 268 30.78 0.85 -13.10
N LEU A 269 30.00 1.42 -12.20
CA LEU A 269 28.96 0.70 -11.47
C LEU A 269 27.62 0.87 -12.20
N VAL A 270 26.88 -0.20 -12.37
CA VAL A 270 25.52 -0.17 -12.94
C VAL A 270 24.55 -0.88 -11.98
N LEU A 271 23.54 -0.17 -11.56
CA LEU A 271 22.49 -0.69 -10.70
C LEU A 271 21.16 -0.67 -11.47
N PHE A 272 20.59 -1.84 -11.67
CA PHE A 272 19.26 -2.01 -12.25
C PHE A 272 18.25 -2.29 -11.16
N PHE A 273 17.16 -1.53 -11.15
CA PHE A 273 16.02 -1.72 -10.26
C PHE A 273 14.75 -1.89 -11.09
N ARG A 274 13.82 -2.70 -10.59
CA ARG A 274 12.53 -2.95 -11.22
C ARG A 274 11.36 -2.88 -10.23
N ASP A 275 11.59 -2.20 -9.09
CA ASP A 275 10.53 -1.93 -8.14
C ASP A 275 9.57 -0.87 -8.71
N PRO A 276 8.25 -0.97 -8.44
CA PRO A 276 7.24 -0.08 -8.98
C PRO A 276 7.25 1.32 -8.35
N GLU A 277 8.14 1.58 -7.41
CA GLU A 277 8.26 2.86 -6.73
C GLU A 277 9.45 3.67 -7.28
N PRO A 278 9.31 5.01 -7.44
CA PRO A 278 10.42 5.86 -7.84
C PRO A 278 11.57 5.80 -6.84
N ILE A 279 12.81 5.79 -7.35
CA ILE A 279 14.01 5.75 -6.52
C ILE A 279 14.18 7.07 -5.76
N GLU A 280 14.45 6.97 -4.47
CA GLU A 280 14.75 8.08 -3.57
C GLU A 280 16.25 8.44 -3.57
N ASP A 281 16.59 9.65 -3.08
CA ASP A 281 17.97 10.14 -3.01
C ASP A 281 18.91 9.29 -2.12
N ALA A 282 18.36 8.59 -1.12
CA ALA A 282 19.12 7.67 -0.28
C ALA A 282 19.77 6.54 -1.08
N VAL A 283 19.07 5.98 -2.09
CA VAL A 283 19.62 4.95 -2.97
C VAL A 283 20.75 5.50 -3.83
N ILE A 284 20.62 6.74 -4.32
CA ILE A 284 21.67 7.39 -5.11
C ILE A 284 22.92 7.65 -4.26
N ARG A 285 22.76 8.07 -3.00
CA ARG A 285 23.88 8.22 -2.04
C ARG A 285 24.63 6.91 -1.87
N ASN A 286 23.89 5.84 -1.59
CA ASN A 286 24.48 4.50 -1.41
C ASN A 286 25.21 4.04 -2.69
N ALA A 287 24.64 4.31 -3.87
CA ALA A 287 25.26 3.98 -5.15
C ALA A 287 26.60 4.71 -5.35
N LEU A 288 26.70 6.00 -4.98
CA LEU A 288 27.93 6.77 -5.06
C LEU A 288 28.99 6.29 -4.08
N ASP A 289 28.62 5.98 -2.83
CA ASP A 289 29.52 5.44 -1.83
C ASP A 289 30.05 4.06 -2.26
N GLU A 290 29.17 3.23 -2.82
CA GLU A 290 29.57 1.92 -3.34
C GLU A 290 30.50 2.05 -4.57
N ALA A 291 30.19 2.96 -5.49
CA ALA A 291 31.06 3.25 -6.63
C ALA A 291 32.47 3.68 -6.17
N LYS A 292 32.53 4.56 -5.17
CA LYS A 292 33.81 5.00 -4.57
C LYS A 292 34.56 3.83 -3.96
N ASN A 293 33.92 2.96 -3.20
CA ASN A 293 34.54 1.80 -2.56
C ASN A 293 35.09 0.79 -3.57
N LEU A 294 34.43 0.67 -4.73
CA LEU A 294 34.81 -0.20 -5.86
C LEU A 294 35.86 0.47 -6.79
N GLY A 295 36.23 1.72 -6.54
CA GLY A 295 37.10 2.48 -7.42
C GLY A 295 36.46 2.82 -8.78
N CYS A 296 35.15 2.84 -8.86
CA CYS A 296 34.41 3.21 -10.06
C CYS A 296 34.41 4.73 -10.23
N THR A 297 34.58 5.19 -11.48
CA THR A 297 34.62 6.63 -11.79
C THR A 297 33.23 7.19 -12.10
N ASN A 298 32.32 6.36 -12.51
CA ASN A 298 30.92 6.74 -12.77
C ASN A 298 29.98 5.62 -12.34
N SER A 299 28.72 5.96 -12.11
CA SER A 299 27.67 5.01 -11.83
C SER A 299 26.41 5.27 -12.65
N TYR A 300 25.70 4.21 -13.00
CA TYR A 300 24.37 4.27 -13.62
C TYR A 300 23.37 3.71 -12.63
N VAL A 301 22.30 4.44 -12.40
CA VAL A 301 21.16 3.97 -11.60
C VAL A 301 19.94 3.96 -12.54
N ILE A 302 19.38 2.78 -12.73
CA ILE A 302 18.38 2.49 -13.74
C ILE A 302 17.11 1.98 -13.08
N ASN A 303 15.97 2.62 -13.35
CA ASN A 303 14.67 2.18 -12.83
C ASN A 303 13.53 2.48 -13.81
N SER A 304 12.63 1.53 -13.99
CA SER A 304 11.45 1.68 -14.83
C SER A 304 10.42 2.66 -14.27
N ALA A 305 10.29 2.76 -12.94
CA ALA A 305 9.38 3.69 -12.27
C ALA A 305 9.96 5.12 -12.11
N GLY A 306 11.22 5.35 -12.56
CA GLY A 306 11.86 6.65 -12.51
C GLY A 306 12.42 7.02 -11.14
N PHE A 307 12.46 8.33 -10.84
CA PHE A 307 13.17 8.90 -9.71
C PHE A 307 12.37 10.02 -9.06
N THR A 308 12.50 10.18 -7.75
CA THR A 308 11.90 11.32 -7.05
C THR A 308 12.61 12.64 -7.45
N ARG A 309 11.92 13.77 -7.29
CA ARG A 309 12.53 15.10 -7.55
C ARG A 309 13.79 15.33 -6.72
N MET A 310 13.82 14.82 -5.49
CA MET A 310 14.98 14.91 -4.60
C MET A 310 16.15 14.08 -5.12
N ALA A 311 15.89 12.88 -5.62
CA ALA A 311 16.90 12.01 -6.22
C ALA A 311 17.52 12.66 -7.48
N VAL A 312 16.68 13.21 -8.37
CA VAL A 312 17.15 13.92 -9.57
C VAL A 312 18.05 15.11 -9.17
N LYS A 313 17.56 15.98 -8.30
CA LYS A 313 18.34 17.14 -7.81
C LYS A 313 19.64 16.72 -7.10
N PHE A 314 19.61 15.60 -6.36
CA PHE A 314 20.80 15.10 -5.71
C PHE A 314 21.85 14.57 -6.70
N ALA A 315 21.41 13.96 -7.81
CA ALA A 315 22.30 13.43 -8.84
C ALA A 315 23.01 14.53 -9.69
N GLU A 316 22.44 15.75 -9.73
CA GLU A 316 23.03 16.88 -10.45
C GLU A 316 24.48 17.13 -10.02
N ASN A 317 25.37 17.29 -11.01
CA ASN A 317 26.80 17.53 -10.81
C ASN A 317 27.57 16.42 -10.03
N ARG A 318 27.05 15.20 -9.99
CA ARG A 318 27.72 14.04 -9.40
C ARG A 318 28.00 12.97 -10.46
N PRO A 319 29.01 12.10 -10.23
CA PRO A 319 29.36 11.04 -11.17
C PRO A 319 28.33 9.89 -11.15
N VAL A 320 27.08 10.22 -11.38
CA VAL A 320 25.97 9.26 -11.48
C VAL A 320 25.02 9.69 -12.59
N GLU A 321 24.66 8.77 -13.46
CA GLU A 321 23.64 8.95 -14.48
C GLU A 321 22.37 8.20 -14.11
N LEU A 322 21.24 8.92 -14.13
CA LEU A 322 19.92 8.36 -13.86
C LEU A 322 19.25 7.98 -15.18
N ILE A 323 18.88 6.72 -15.31
CA ILE A 323 18.20 6.17 -16.49
C ILE A 323 16.79 5.79 -16.11
N GLY A 324 15.82 6.63 -16.47
CA GLY A 324 14.39 6.37 -16.34
C GLY A 324 13.83 5.59 -17.54
N LYS A 325 12.50 5.41 -17.55
CA LYS A 325 11.75 4.57 -18.48
C LYS A 325 12.14 4.74 -19.95
N GLU A 326 12.08 5.96 -20.48
CA GLU A 326 12.35 6.24 -21.91
C GLU A 326 13.77 5.85 -22.36
N LYS A 327 14.78 6.21 -21.54
CA LYS A 327 16.16 5.81 -21.82
C LYS A 327 16.38 4.32 -21.62
N LEU A 328 15.71 3.71 -20.62
CA LEU A 328 15.77 2.27 -20.36
C LEU A 328 15.25 1.47 -21.57
N GLU A 329 14.16 1.88 -22.18
CA GLU A 329 13.64 1.27 -23.40
C GLU A 329 14.68 1.27 -24.54
N THR A 330 15.39 2.38 -24.68
CA THR A 330 16.47 2.50 -25.68
C THR A 330 17.62 1.54 -25.34
N VAL A 331 18.00 1.45 -24.05
CA VAL A 331 19.07 0.56 -23.57
C VAL A 331 18.71 -0.90 -23.77
N LEU A 332 17.46 -1.28 -23.51
CA LEU A 332 16.96 -2.66 -23.67
C LEU A 332 16.80 -3.06 -25.14
N SER A 333 16.41 -2.13 -26.00
CA SER A 333 16.16 -2.35 -27.44
C SER A 333 17.42 -2.26 -28.30
N ALA A 334 18.58 -1.93 -27.72
CA ALA A 334 19.83 -1.78 -28.46
C ALA A 334 20.20 -3.10 -29.17
N LYS A 335 19.98 -3.13 -30.47
CA LYS A 335 20.48 -4.19 -31.37
C LYS A 335 21.91 -3.80 -31.77
N LYS A 336 22.78 -4.80 -31.86
CA LYS A 336 24.08 -4.59 -32.49
C LYS A 336 23.92 -4.32 -33.95
#